data_4af51aa41150bff4c0233d08fb8e11ef
#
_entry.id   4af51aa41150bff4c0233d08fb8e11ef
#
_cell.length_a   1.000
_cell.length_b   1.000
_cell.length_c   1.000
_cell.angle_alpha   90.00
_cell.angle_beta   90.00
_cell.angle_gamma   90.00
#
_symmetry.space_group_name_H-M   'P 1'
#
loop_
_entity.id
_entity.type
_entity.pdbx_description
1 polymer ?
#
loop_
_entity_poly.entity_id
_entity_poly.type
_entity_poly.pdbx_seq_one_letter_code
_entity_poly.pdbx_strand_id
1 'polypeptide(L)'
;MTRRKFSLELAAFAAIGCSAETKGKKGNQSMKDKKILIACYSWSGNTRSIADCIAKKIGGTRFDVVCKTPYTKNYRACCDQAKKELAEGFLPELASDADLSTYDVVFLGSPDWWGTVSTPVRAFIAKHDFTGKIVIPFFTHGGGGMQNCEKDMVKLVSARGARTLPGKTAYGTFASVLPSAYMGWLKDCGFGA
;
A
#
# COMPACT_ATOMS: atom_id res chain seq x y z
N MET A 1 -62.40 50.58 -3.95
CA MET A 1 -62.13 49.24 -3.43
C MET A 1 -62.29 48.28 -4.56
N THR A 2 -61.20 47.89 -5.23
CA THR A 2 -61.24 47.13 -6.49
C THR A 2 -60.53 45.81 -6.31
N ARG A 3 -61.27 44.74 -6.35
CA ARG A 3 -60.75 43.38 -6.33
C ARG A 3 -60.17 43.02 -7.71
N ARG A 4 -58.85 42.76 -7.78
CA ARG A 4 -58.19 42.19 -8.95
C ARG A 4 -58.21 40.68 -8.84
N LYS A 5 -58.79 40.02 -9.83
CA LYS A 5 -58.77 38.58 -10.07
C LYS A 5 -57.44 38.22 -10.69
N PHE A 6 -56.71 37.26 -10.11
CA PHE A 6 -55.56 36.63 -10.74
C PHE A 6 -56.00 35.39 -11.45
N SER A 7 -55.76 35.37 -12.77
CA SER A 7 -56.01 34.22 -13.63
C SER A 7 -54.86 33.18 -13.45
N LEU A 8 -55.24 31.92 -13.28
CA LEU A 8 -54.31 30.80 -13.24
C LEU A 8 -53.94 30.44 -14.69
N GLU A 9 -52.70 30.62 -15.07
CA GLU A 9 -52.19 30.00 -16.32
C GLU A 9 -51.57 28.67 -15.99
N LEU A 10 -52.09 27.64 -16.65
CA LEU A 10 -51.61 26.25 -16.58
C LEU A 10 -50.40 26.09 -17.48
N ALA A 11 -49.19 26.09 -16.91
CA ALA A 11 -47.98 25.80 -17.67
C ALA A 11 -47.79 24.26 -17.76
N ALA A 12 -47.80 23.75 -18.97
CA ALA A 12 -47.51 22.35 -19.29
C ALA A 12 -46.05 22.04 -19.03
N PHE A 13 -45.78 21.14 -18.07
CA PHE A 13 -44.43 20.61 -17.85
C PHE A 13 -44.15 19.52 -18.88
N ALA A 14 -43.25 19.83 -19.81
CA ALA A 14 -42.65 18.85 -20.71
C ALA A 14 -41.79 17.87 -19.87
N ALA A 15 -42.08 16.57 -20.00
CA ALA A 15 -41.29 15.51 -19.42
C ALA A 15 -39.91 15.46 -20.10
N ILE A 16 -38.88 15.94 -19.38
CA ILE A 16 -37.50 15.72 -19.78
C ILE A 16 -37.14 14.29 -19.40
N GLY A 17 -36.93 13.45 -20.41
CA GLY A 17 -36.50 12.07 -20.26
C GLY A 17 -35.17 12.01 -19.50
N CYS A 18 -35.22 11.45 -18.33
CA CYS A 18 -34.03 11.11 -17.54
C CYS A 18 -33.37 9.91 -18.24
N SER A 19 -32.33 10.18 -19.03
CA SER A 19 -31.46 9.14 -19.55
C SER A 19 -30.72 8.54 -18.36
N ALA A 20 -31.08 7.31 -17.98
CA ALA A 20 -30.33 6.53 -16.99
C ALA A 20 -28.93 6.26 -17.54
N GLU A 21 -27.97 7.00 -17.04
CA GLU A 21 -26.57 6.64 -17.22
C GLU A 21 -26.36 5.25 -16.64
N THR A 22 -26.18 4.28 -17.51
CA THR A 22 -25.71 2.94 -17.16
C THR A 22 -24.30 3.08 -16.57
N LYS A 23 -24.23 3.15 -15.24
CA LYS A 23 -22.96 2.92 -14.53
C LYS A 23 -22.43 1.56 -14.95
N GLY A 24 -21.45 1.59 -15.86
CA GLY A 24 -20.75 0.39 -16.29
C GLY A 24 -20.28 -0.36 -15.04
N LYS A 25 -20.78 -1.58 -14.86
CA LYS A 25 -20.21 -2.55 -13.90
C LYS A 25 -18.75 -2.69 -14.28
N LYS A 26 -17.82 -2.08 -13.51
CA LYS A 26 -16.43 -2.49 -13.52
C LYS A 26 -16.43 -3.96 -13.15
N GLY A 27 -16.23 -4.82 -14.15
CA GLY A 27 -16.14 -6.26 -13.96
C GLY A 27 -15.16 -6.52 -12.83
N ASN A 28 -15.52 -7.42 -11.93
CA ASN A 28 -14.67 -7.82 -10.79
C ASN A 28 -13.46 -8.59 -11.36
N GLN A 29 -12.46 -7.83 -11.84
CA GLN A 29 -11.23 -8.38 -12.41
C GLN A 29 -10.55 -9.21 -11.35
N SER A 30 -10.24 -10.47 -11.66
CA SER A 30 -9.52 -11.36 -10.76
C SER A 30 -8.22 -10.72 -10.30
N MET A 31 -7.82 -10.94 -9.05
CA MET A 31 -6.52 -10.46 -8.53
C MET A 31 -5.35 -11.00 -9.34
N LYS A 32 -5.52 -12.17 -9.99
CA LYS A 32 -4.50 -12.80 -10.85
C LYS A 32 -4.24 -12.03 -12.15
N ASP A 33 -5.21 -11.26 -12.62
CA ASP A 33 -5.10 -10.49 -13.88
C ASP A 33 -4.50 -9.09 -13.65
N LYS A 34 -4.24 -8.73 -12.39
CA LYS A 34 -3.71 -7.42 -12.02
C LYS A 34 -2.20 -7.35 -12.19
N LYS A 35 -1.72 -6.17 -12.58
CA LYS A 35 -0.29 -5.88 -12.60
C LYS A 35 0.20 -5.63 -11.19
N ILE A 36 1.17 -6.42 -10.74
CA ILE A 36 1.64 -6.48 -9.37
C ILE A 36 3.05 -5.90 -9.27
N LEU A 37 3.24 -4.94 -8.38
CA LEU A 37 4.54 -4.51 -7.88
C LEU A 37 4.78 -5.11 -6.49
N ILE A 38 6.00 -5.61 -6.23
CA ILE A 38 6.42 -6.07 -4.92
C ILE A 38 7.62 -5.22 -4.51
N ALA A 39 7.33 -4.13 -3.82
CA ALA A 39 8.30 -3.15 -3.37
C ALA A 39 8.66 -3.38 -1.90
N CYS A 40 9.92 -3.23 -1.53
CA CYS A 40 10.31 -3.27 -0.13
C CYS A 40 11.62 -2.53 0.14
N TYR A 41 11.76 -2.03 1.38
CA TYR A 41 13.05 -1.71 1.96
C TYR A 41 13.52 -2.87 2.82
N SER A 42 14.82 -3.17 2.78
CA SER A 42 15.41 -4.24 3.60
C SER A 42 16.82 -3.87 4.03
N TRP A 43 17.04 -3.69 5.34
CA TRP A 43 18.36 -3.38 5.89
C TRP A 43 19.27 -4.62 5.96
N SER A 44 18.74 -5.73 6.51
CA SER A 44 19.47 -6.98 6.72
C SER A 44 19.26 -8.06 5.65
N GLY A 45 18.37 -7.81 4.67
CA GLY A 45 17.97 -8.81 3.67
C GLY A 45 16.68 -9.57 3.99
N ASN A 46 16.20 -9.55 5.23
CA ASN A 46 15.04 -10.33 5.65
C ASN A 46 13.75 -9.96 4.89
N THR A 47 13.43 -8.66 4.81
CA THR A 47 12.24 -8.18 4.09
C THR A 47 12.35 -8.48 2.60
N ARG A 48 13.54 -8.33 2.02
CA ARG A 48 13.82 -8.69 0.62
C ARG A 48 13.55 -10.16 0.36
N SER A 49 14.02 -11.05 1.23
CA SER A 49 13.80 -12.49 1.08
C SER A 49 12.31 -12.86 1.07
N ILE A 50 11.49 -12.24 1.93
CA ILE A 50 10.04 -12.42 1.88
C ILE A 50 9.46 -11.90 0.57
N ALA A 51 9.89 -10.73 0.11
CA ALA A 51 9.46 -10.15 -1.16
C ALA A 51 9.79 -11.07 -2.36
N ASP A 52 10.99 -11.65 -2.37
CA ASP A 52 11.42 -12.59 -3.41
C ASP A 52 10.57 -13.88 -3.40
N CYS A 53 10.25 -14.38 -2.21
CA CYS A 53 9.36 -15.53 -2.05
C CYS A 53 7.92 -15.23 -2.52
N ILE A 54 7.39 -14.03 -2.24
CA ILE A 54 6.08 -13.58 -2.75
C ILE A 54 6.14 -13.55 -4.29
N ALA A 55 7.15 -12.90 -4.87
CA ALA A 55 7.32 -12.80 -6.32
C ALA A 55 7.41 -14.17 -6.99
N LYS A 56 8.17 -15.09 -6.40
CA LYS A 56 8.29 -16.49 -6.90
C LYS A 56 6.93 -17.22 -6.88
N LYS A 57 6.07 -16.91 -5.90
CA LYS A 57 4.79 -17.61 -5.72
C LYS A 57 3.67 -17.06 -6.61
N ILE A 58 3.54 -15.73 -6.72
CA ILE A 58 2.41 -15.10 -7.41
C ILE A 58 2.80 -14.32 -8.67
N GLY A 59 4.09 -14.24 -8.98
CA GLY A 59 4.61 -13.37 -10.04
C GLY A 59 4.67 -11.91 -9.58
N GLY A 60 4.83 -11.01 -10.55
CA GLY A 60 4.93 -9.57 -10.31
C GLY A 60 6.36 -9.02 -10.43
N THR A 61 6.47 -7.71 -10.52
CA THR A 61 7.74 -7.00 -10.63
C THR A 61 8.33 -6.72 -9.26
N ARG A 62 9.60 -7.05 -9.06
CA ARG A 62 10.34 -6.72 -7.83
C ARG A 62 10.91 -5.31 -7.92
N PHE A 63 10.83 -4.59 -6.80
CA PHE A 63 11.43 -3.29 -6.64
C PHE A 63 12.05 -3.13 -5.25
N ASP A 64 13.33 -2.82 -5.19
CA ASP A 64 14.01 -2.51 -3.93
C ASP A 64 14.02 -0.98 -3.71
N VAL A 65 13.42 -0.55 -2.61
CA VAL A 65 13.54 0.81 -2.12
C VAL A 65 14.96 1.00 -1.59
N VAL A 66 15.72 1.86 -2.23
CA VAL A 66 17.13 2.11 -1.90
C VAL A 66 17.31 3.57 -1.49
N CYS A 67 17.92 3.81 -0.34
CA CYS A 67 18.31 5.15 0.09
C CYS A 67 19.57 5.61 -0.64
N LYS A 68 19.63 6.88 -1.01
CA LYS A 68 20.80 7.50 -1.62
C LYS A 68 22.01 7.42 -0.69
N THR A 69 21.79 7.67 0.60
CA THR A 69 22.78 7.41 1.63
C THR A 69 22.42 6.13 2.37
N PRO A 70 23.16 5.03 2.20
CA PRO A 70 22.86 3.77 2.88
C PRO A 70 22.99 3.90 4.40
N TYR A 71 22.12 3.19 5.13
CA TYR A 71 22.27 3.06 6.58
C TYR A 71 23.54 2.26 6.94
N THR A 72 24.15 2.60 8.07
CA THR A 72 25.30 1.86 8.59
C THR A 72 24.98 0.37 8.81
N LYS A 73 25.97 -0.49 8.63
CA LYS A 73 25.86 -1.92 8.92
C LYS A 73 25.95 -2.24 10.42
N ASN A 74 26.37 -1.29 11.25
CA ASN A 74 26.35 -1.44 12.69
C ASN A 74 24.91 -1.36 13.19
N TYR A 75 24.43 -2.45 13.80
CA TYR A 75 23.03 -2.58 14.22
C TYR A 75 22.60 -1.48 15.19
N ARG A 76 23.42 -1.25 16.27
CA ARG A 76 23.09 -0.25 17.30
C ARG A 76 23.03 1.16 16.70
N ALA A 77 24.03 1.55 15.93
CA ALA A 77 24.07 2.85 15.28
C ALA A 77 22.90 3.03 14.28
N CYS A 78 22.51 1.98 13.56
CA CYS A 78 21.34 2.01 12.70
C CYS A 78 20.04 2.20 13.52
N CYS A 79 19.89 1.51 14.64
CA CYS A 79 18.75 1.67 15.54
C CYS A 79 18.65 3.10 16.09
N ASP A 80 19.77 3.68 16.54
CA ASP A 80 19.80 5.05 17.06
C ASP A 80 19.46 6.08 16.00
N GLN A 81 20.02 5.92 14.79
CA GLN A 81 19.66 6.74 13.62
C GLN A 81 18.17 6.65 13.28
N ALA A 82 17.64 5.43 13.17
CA ALA A 82 16.22 5.20 12.85
C ALA A 82 15.30 5.81 13.92
N LYS A 83 15.65 5.70 15.21
CA LYS A 83 14.89 6.31 16.31
C LYS A 83 14.83 7.84 16.17
N LYS A 84 15.97 8.45 15.90
CA LYS A 84 16.07 9.90 15.69
C LYS A 84 15.23 10.34 14.49
N GLU A 85 15.39 9.67 13.34
CA GLU A 85 14.66 9.99 12.12
C GLU A 85 13.14 9.89 12.31
N LEU A 86 12.66 8.84 13.00
CA LEU A 86 11.25 8.68 13.32
C LEU A 86 10.71 9.78 14.21
N ALA A 87 11.49 10.20 15.23
CA ALA A 87 11.11 11.28 16.12
C ALA A 87 11.05 12.65 15.42
N GLU A 88 11.95 12.88 14.47
CA GLU A 88 12.03 14.12 13.69
C GLU A 88 11.11 14.13 12.45
N GLY A 89 10.48 13.00 12.12
CA GLY A 89 9.70 12.85 10.88
C GLY A 89 10.58 12.94 9.62
N PHE A 90 11.87 12.63 9.75
CA PHE A 90 12.81 12.67 8.64
C PHE A 90 12.52 11.60 7.61
N LEU A 91 12.58 11.96 6.34
CA LEU A 91 12.40 11.05 5.20
C LEU A 91 13.71 11.03 4.39
N PRO A 92 14.41 9.88 4.31
CA PRO A 92 15.65 9.79 3.56
C PRO A 92 15.41 9.94 2.05
N GLU A 93 16.37 10.56 1.37
CA GLU A 93 16.38 10.64 -0.09
C GLU A 93 16.56 9.25 -0.69
N LEU A 94 15.72 8.91 -1.68
CA LEU A 94 15.78 7.62 -2.37
C LEU A 94 16.66 7.70 -3.62
N ALA A 95 17.47 6.66 -3.84
CA ALA A 95 18.33 6.51 -5.02
C ALA A 95 17.57 5.97 -6.23
N SER A 96 16.46 5.27 -5.99
CA SER A 96 15.66 4.63 -7.03
C SER A 96 14.22 5.12 -6.97
N ASP A 97 13.55 5.03 -8.12
CA ASP A 97 12.15 5.41 -8.26
C ASP A 97 11.38 4.34 -9.03
N ALA A 98 10.09 4.20 -8.75
CA ALA A 98 9.21 3.26 -9.41
C ALA A 98 8.02 4.00 -10.02
N ASP A 99 7.76 3.77 -11.30
CA ASP A 99 6.50 4.24 -11.88
C ASP A 99 5.34 3.34 -11.44
N LEU A 100 4.57 3.82 -10.47
CA LEU A 100 3.41 3.11 -9.96
C LEU A 100 2.22 3.15 -10.91
N SER A 101 2.19 4.01 -11.92
CA SER A 101 1.04 4.18 -12.82
C SER A 101 0.63 2.90 -13.53
N THR A 102 1.60 2.02 -13.78
CA THR A 102 1.42 0.75 -14.49
C THR A 102 0.92 -0.41 -13.64
N TYR A 103 0.83 -0.25 -12.31
CA TYR A 103 0.47 -1.33 -11.39
C TYR A 103 -0.90 -1.09 -10.74
N ASP A 104 -1.63 -2.18 -10.53
CA ASP A 104 -2.93 -2.18 -9.83
C ASP A 104 -2.78 -2.53 -8.36
N VAL A 105 -1.82 -3.41 -8.05
CA VAL A 105 -1.56 -3.96 -6.72
C VAL A 105 -0.11 -3.72 -6.34
N VAL A 106 0.10 -3.22 -5.13
CA VAL A 106 1.44 -3.01 -4.56
C VAL A 106 1.57 -3.80 -3.27
N PHE A 107 2.35 -4.87 -3.28
CA PHE A 107 2.87 -5.45 -2.05
C PHE A 107 3.96 -4.54 -1.52
N LEU A 108 3.79 -4.00 -0.31
CA LEU A 108 4.73 -3.04 0.25
C LEU A 108 5.35 -3.56 1.55
N GLY A 109 6.64 -3.85 1.48
CA GLY A 109 7.41 -4.47 2.55
C GLY A 109 8.24 -3.48 3.36
N SER A 110 8.20 -3.60 4.68
CA SER A 110 9.01 -2.83 5.61
C SER A 110 9.58 -3.71 6.72
N PRO A 111 10.83 -3.51 7.15
CA PRO A 111 11.22 -3.95 8.48
C PRO A 111 10.44 -3.15 9.53
N ASP A 112 10.16 -3.79 10.66
CA ASP A 112 9.68 -3.11 11.87
C ASP A 112 10.85 -2.32 12.47
N TRP A 113 10.73 -1.01 12.48
CA TRP A 113 11.67 -0.10 13.12
C TRP A 113 10.96 0.65 14.25
N TRP A 114 11.29 0.27 15.47
CA TRP A 114 10.71 0.88 16.68
C TRP A 114 9.18 0.77 16.73
N GLY A 115 8.66 -0.37 16.31
CA GLY A 115 7.22 -0.65 16.34
C GLY A 115 6.41 -0.04 15.21
N THR A 116 7.06 0.49 14.17
CA THR A 116 6.38 1.17 13.06
C THR A 116 7.08 0.94 11.71
N VAL A 117 6.54 1.55 10.66
CA VAL A 117 7.08 1.53 9.29
C VAL A 117 8.41 2.26 9.23
N SER A 118 9.43 1.65 8.63
CA SER A 118 10.77 2.24 8.47
C SER A 118 10.74 3.53 7.65
N THR A 119 11.64 4.46 7.97
CA THR A 119 11.71 5.78 7.31
C THR A 119 11.95 5.71 5.80
N PRO A 120 12.72 4.74 5.23
CA PRO A 120 12.81 4.58 3.78
C PRO A 120 11.47 4.24 3.11
N VAL A 121 10.65 3.39 3.74
CA VAL A 121 9.33 3.05 3.22
C VAL A 121 8.37 4.23 3.36
N ARG A 122 8.46 4.99 4.44
CA ARG A 122 7.72 6.26 4.60
C ARG A 122 8.07 7.26 3.50
N ALA A 123 9.37 7.38 3.16
CA ALA A 123 9.84 8.23 2.06
C ALA A 123 9.28 7.77 0.71
N PHE A 124 9.26 6.45 0.46
CA PHE A 124 8.66 5.88 -0.75
C PHE A 124 7.17 6.20 -0.83
N ILE A 125 6.41 6.02 0.26
CA ILE A 125 4.97 6.34 0.28
C ILE A 125 4.74 7.84 0.04
N ALA A 126 5.51 8.71 0.68
CA ALA A 126 5.37 10.15 0.54
C ALA A 126 5.61 10.65 -0.89
N LYS A 127 6.50 9.97 -1.63
CA LYS A 127 6.88 10.33 -3.00
C LYS A 127 5.86 9.91 -4.06
N HIS A 128 5.03 8.88 -3.80
CA HIS A 128 4.18 8.27 -4.81
C HIS A 128 2.69 8.54 -4.59
N ASP A 129 1.93 8.48 -5.69
CA ASP A 129 0.48 8.46 -5.69
C ASP A 129 -0.02 7.00 -5.73
N PHE A 130 -0.90 6.66 -4.78
CA PHE A 130 -1.51 5.34 -4.67
C PHE A 130 -2.99 5.34 -5.03
N THR A 131 -3.49 6.41 -5.65
CA THR A 131 -4.89 6.52 -6.04
C THR A 131 -5.31 5.34 -6.91
N GLY A 132 -6.39 4.67 -6.48
CA GLY A 132 -6.97 3.52 -7.18
C GLY A 132 -6.20 2.21 -7.01
N LYS A 133 -5.09 2.18 -6.29
CA LYS A 133 -4.27 0.99 -6.07
C LYS A 133 -4.70 0.21 -4.83
N ILE A 134 -4.41 -1.07 -4.85
CA ILE A 134 -4.55 -1.96 -3.68
C ILE A 134 -3.18 -2.14 -3.08
N VAL A 135 -2.98 -1.72 -1.84
CA VAL A 135 -1.74 -1.97 -1.11
C VAL A 135 -1.91 -3.13 -0.15
N ILE A 136 -0.97 -4.06 -0.18
CA ILE A 136 -0.93 -5.26 0.67
C ILE A 136 0.38 -5.21 1.48
N PRO A 137 0.31 -4.83 2.77
CA PRO A 137 1.49 -4.67 3.59
C PRO A 137 2.12 -6.00 3.99
N PHE A 138 3.45 -6.05 4.07
CA PHE A 138 4.15 -7.14 4.75
C PHE A 138 5.35 -6.61 5.53
N PHE A 139 5.65 -7.28 6.64
CA PHE A 139 6.65 -6.79 7.58
C PHE A 139 7.58 -7.91 8.04
N THR A 140 8.79 -7.52 8.43
CA THR A 140 9.72 -8.39 9.14
C THR A 140 10.14 -7.72 10.45
N HIS A 141 10.27 -8.51 11.52
CA HIS A 141 10.60 -8.03 12.85
C HIS A 141 11.65 -8.90 13.53
N GLY A 142 12.33 -8.36 14.54
CA GLY A 142 13.32 -9.06 15.34
C GLY A 142 12.78 -9.69 16.63
N GLY A 143 11.44 -9.87 16.74
CA GLY A 143 10.80 -10.43 17.94
C GLY A 143 9.56 -9.65 18.42
N GLY A 144 9.39 -8.39 18.01
CA GLY A 144 8.28 -7.53 18.46
C GLY A 144 6.90 -7.83 17.86
N GLY A 145 6.83 -8.64 16.81
CA GLY A 145 5.57 -8.89 16.10
C GLY A 145 5.16 -7.75 15.16
N MET A 146 3.86 -7.60 14.92
CA MET A 146 3.30 -6.58 14.02
C MET A 146 3.32 -5.18 14.61
N GLN A 147 3.15 -5.06 15.91
CA GLN A 147 3.03 -3.78 16.64
C GLN A 147 2.12 -2.77 15.93
N ASN A 148 2.58 -1.53 15.66
CA ASN A 148 1.82 -0.53 14.92
C ASN A 148 2.11 -0.52 13.41
N CYS A 149 2.98 -1.42 12.91
CA CYS A 149 3.44 -1.38 11.52
C CYS A 149 2.30 -1.36 10.51
N GLU A 150 1.31 -2.25 10.65
CA GLU A 150 0.17 -2.31 9.74
C GLU A 150 -0.71 -1.06 9.86
N LYS A 151 -1.08 -0.67 11.08
CA LYS A 151 -1.89 0.52 11.35
C LYS A 151 -1.27 1.77 10.72
N ASP A 152 0.03 1.95 10.90
CA ASP A 152 0.73 3.12 10.39
C ASP A 152 0.89 3.06 8.87
N MET A 153 1.18 1.89 8.30
CA MET A 153 1.23 1.71 6.85
C MET A 153 -0.11 2.03 6.21
N VAL A 154 -1.20 1.48 6.75
CA VAL A 154 -2.57 1.74 6.27
C VAL A 154 -2.88 3.24 6.31
N LYS A 155 -2.58 3.92 7.42
CA LYS A 155 -2.76 5.37 7.54
C LYS A 155 -2.00 6.14 6.46
N LEU A 156 -0.72 5.79 6.25
CA LEU A 156 0.14 6.49 5.29
C LEU A 156 -0.32 6.29 3.83
N VAL A 157 -0.61 5.05 3.42
CA VAL A 157 -0.99 4.77 2.03
C VAL A 157 -2.43 5.19 1.73
N SER A 158 -3.35 5.13 2.70
CA SER A 158 -4.72 5.62 2.53
C SER A 158 -4.77 7.14 2.35
N ALA A 159 -3.89 7.87 3.04
CA ALA A 159 -3.71 9.31 2.82
C ALA A 159 -3.19 9.64 1.40
N ARG A 160 -2.67 8.65 0.68
CA ARG A 160 -2.21 8.75 -0.72
C ARG A 160 -3.18 8.08 -1.71
N GLY A 161 -4.42 7.79 -1.29
CA GLY A 161 -5.50 7.29 -2.14
C GLY A 161 -5.58 5.77 -2.30
N ALA A 162 -4.78 4.99 -1.56
CA ALA A 162 -4.82 3.53 -1.62
C ALA A 162 -6.03 2.94 -0.89
N ARG A 163 -6.50 1.79 -1.41
CA ARG A 163 -7.24 0.79 -0.63
C ARG A 163 -6.27 -0.26 -0.11
N THR A 164 -6.45 -0.76 1.10
CA THR A 164 -5.57 -1.75 1.69
C THR A 164 -6.25 -3.10 1.86
N LEU A 165 -5.48 -4.17 1.83
CA LEU A 165 -5.85 -5.49 2.33
C LEU A 165 -5.04 -5.81 3.59
N PRO A 166 -5.46 -6.79 4.40
CA PRO A 166 -4.75 -7.15 5.63
C PRO A 166 -3.28 -7.50 5.38
N GLY A 167 -2.41 -6.98 6.22
CA GLY A 167 -0.98 -7.23 6.16
C GLY A 167 -0.55 -8.54 6.80
N LYS A 168 0.72 -8.89 6.62
CA LYS A 168 1.35 -10.05 7.23
C LYS A 168 2.72 -9.71 7.80
N THR A 169 3.08 -10.31 8.92
CA THR A 169 4.41 -10.16 9.52
C THR A 169 5.13 -11.50 9.66
N ALA A 170 6.46 -11.48 9.61
CA ALA A 170 7.33 -12.62 9.84
C ALA A 170 8.51 -12.26 10.72
N TYR A 171 8.97 -13.21 11.52
CA TYR A 171 10.24 -13.11 12.20
C TYR A 171 11.41 -13.14 11.19
N GLY A 172 12.36 -12.24 11.33
CA GLY A 172 13.37 -11.92 10.31
C GLY A 172 14.39 -13.01 9.96
N THR A 173 14.37 -14.17 10.60
CA THR A 173 15.35 -15.24 10.33
C THR A 173 14.86 -16.31 9.35
N PHE A 174 13.64 -16.22 8.82
CA PHE A 174 13.03 -17.21 7.93
C PHE A 174 13.17 -16.85 6.44
N ALA A 175 14.38 -16.62 6.00
CA ALA A 175 14.65 -15.92 4.76
C ALA A 175 14.58 -16.74 3.46
N SER A 176 14.40 -18.06 3.48
CA SER A 176 14.51 -18.86 2.24
C SER A 176 13.22 -19.55 1.79
N VAL A 177 12.22 -19.67 2.66
CA VAL A 177 10.93 -20.28 2.35
C VAL A 177 9.81 -19.44 2.95
N LEU A 178 8.78 -19.14 2.14
CA LEU A 178 7.57 -18.50 2.69
C LEU A 178 6.98 -19.43 3.75
N PRO A 179 6.81 -18.95 5.00
CA PRO A 179 6.10 -19.71 6.01
C PRO A 179 4.72 -20.12 5.50
N SER A 180 4.24 -21.31 5.89
CA SER A 180 2.91 -21.81 5.49
C SER A 180 1.78 -20.79 5.77
N ALA A 181 1.92 -20.01 6.84
CA ALA A 181 1.03 -18.90 7.17
C ALA A 181 0.93 -17.80 6.09
N TYR A 182 1.96 -17.62 5.27
CA TYR A 182 1.92 -16.69 4.14
C TYR A 182 1.12 -17.23 2.97
N MET A 183 1.09 -18.55 2.79
CA MET A 183 0.30 -19.18 1.73
C MET A 183 -1.18 -18.95 1.93
N GLY A 184 -1.69 -19.13 3.18
CA GLY A 184 -3.07 -18.79 3.54
C GLY A 184 -3.36 -17.31 3.32
N TRP A 185 -2.50 -16.43 3.81
CA TRP A 185 -2.65 -14.99 3.63
C TRP A 185 -2.69 -14.55 2.16
N LEU A 186 -1.82 -15.08 1.29
CA LEU A 186 -1.88 -14.80 -0.14
C LEU A 186 -3.20 -15.26 -0.77
N LYS A 187 -3.72 -16.42 -0.36
CA LYS A 187 -5.02 -16.93 -0.78
C LYS A 187 -6.14 -16.00 -0.33
N ASP A 188 -6.11 -15.53 0.92
CA ASP A 188 -7.10 -14.59 1.48
C ASP A 188 -7.06 -13.24 0.76
N CYS A 189 -5.89 -12.83 0.27
CA CYS A 189 -5.71 -11.66 -0.59
C CYS A 189 -6.15 -11.90 -2.06
N GLY A 190 -6.62 -13.09 -2.41
CA GLY A 190 -7.09 -13.42 -3.77
C GLY A 190 -6.02 -13.99 -4.71
N PHE A 191 -4.85 -14.39 -4.20
CA PHE A 191 -3.74 -14.96 -4.97
C PHE A 191 -3.58 -16.49 -4.74
N GLY A 192 -4.62 -17.17 -4.32
CA GLY A 192 -4.62 -18.61 -4.19
C GLY A 192 -4.52 -19.32 -5.56
N ALA A 193 -3.69 -20.36 -5.64
CA ALA A 193 -3.77 -21.34 -6.73
C ALA A 193 -4.93 -22.27 -6.46
#